data_c49003be29067c0c459b0bcabec4d768
#
_entry.id   c49003be29067c0c459b0bcabec4d768
#
_cell.length_a   1.000
_cell.length_b   1.000
_cell.length_c   1.000
_cell.angle_alpha   90.00
_cell.angle_beta   90.00
_cell.angle_gamma   90.00
#
_symmetry.space_group_name_H-M   'P 1'
#
loop_
_entity.id
_entity.type
_entity.pdbx_description
1 polymer ?
#
loop_
_entity_poly.entity_id
_entity_poly.type
_entity_poly.pdbx_seq_one_letter_code
_entity_poly.pdbx_strand_id
1 'polypeptide(L)'
;MSTVQDYIDSNIETFREQLFDLLRIPSVSTDSIHKPDVKKAGEFLKNQLSSIGLDNVALHETAGHPIITAEKCPHENQPTVLIYGHYDVQPPDPENLWDTPPFEPTIKDNRVYARGSSDDKGQSFTHVKAIEAYMKTDTELPVNVKFILEGEEEIGSPNLIPFINENKELLSCDMVLISDTAMFGKNQPSITYG
;
A
#
# COMPACT_ATOMS: atom_id res chain seq x y z
N MET A 1 -29.13 -3.26 0.08
CA MET A 1 -27.83 -2.71 0.51
C MET A 1 -26.76 -3.66 0.01
N SER A 2 -25.77 -3.15 -0.71
CA SER A 2 -24.61 -3.96 -1.14
C SER A 2 -23.74 -4.24 0.08
N THR A 3 -23.34 -5.48 0.27
CA THR A 3 -22.35 -5.82 1.29
C THR A 3 -20.95 -5.39 0.84
N VAL A 4 -19.99 -5.33 1.77
CA VAL A 4 -18.57 -5.10 1.45
C VAL A 4 -18.07 -6.11 0.42
N GLN A 5 -18.47 -7.38 0.57
CA GLN A 5 -18.10 -8.45 -0.36
C GLN A 5 -18.71 -8.23 -1.75
N ASP A 6 -19.99 -7.88 -1.84
CA ASP A 6 -20.64 -7.59 -3.13
C ASP A 6 -19.95 -6.44 -3.87
N TYR A 7 -19.50 -5.42 -3.14
CA TYR A 7 -18.74 -4.31 -3.71
C TYR A 7 -17.39 -4.78 -4.26
N ILE A 8 -16.64 -5.58 -3.48
CA ILE A 8 -15.35 -6.14 -3.93
C ILE A 8 -15.56 -6.97 -5.19
N ASP A 9 -16.51 -7.91 -5.18
CA ASP A 9 -16.77 -8.82 -6.31
C ASP A 9 -17.17 -8.05 -7.58
N SER A 10 -17.94 -6.98 -7.41
CA SER A 10 -18.37 -6.13 -8.53
C SER A 10 -17.28 -5.22 -9.09
N ASN A 11 -16.21 -4.96 -8.32
CA ASN A 11 -15.14 -4.03 -8.69
C ASN A 11 -13.77 -4.71 -8.89
N ILE A 12 -13.71 -6.05 -8.86
CA ILE A 12 -12.43 -6.79 -8.90
C ILE A 12 -11.58 -6.44 -10.13
N GLU A 13 -12.19 -6.25 -11.30
CA GLU A 13 -11.48 -5.87 -12.52
C GLU A 13 -10.93 -4.45 -12.41
N THR A 14 -11.71 -3.51 -11.88
CA THR A 14 -11.27 -2.13 -11.64
C THR A 14 -10.11 -2.10 -10.64
N PHE A 15 -10.19 -2.85 -9.56
CA PHE A 15 -9.13 -2.95 -8.56
C PHE A 15 -7.85 -3.52 -9.16
N ARG A 16 -7.98 -4.52 -10.01
CA ARG A 16 -6.84 -5.12 -10.71
C ARG A 16 -6.17 -4.12 -11.65
N GLU A 17 -6.94 -3.40 -12.47
CA GLU A 17 -6.35 -2.40 -13.36
C GLU A 17 -5.67 -1.27 -12.59
N GLN A 18 -6.25 -0.80 -11.48
CA GLN A 18 -5.62 0.20 -10.63
C GLN A 18 -4.33 -0.32 -9.98
N LEU A 19 -4.28 -1.59 -9.57
CA LEU A 19 -3.03 -2.21 -9.13
C LEU A 19 -2.01 -2.26 -10.27
N PHE A 20 -2.44 -2.61 -11.49
CA PHE A 20 -1.56 -2.65 -12.66
C PHE A 20 -0.98 -1.28 -12.99
N ASP A 21 -1.77 -0.21 -12.86
CA ASP A 21 -1.28 1.15 -13.03
C ASP A 21 -0.20 1.50 -12.00
N LEU A 22 -0.35 1.06 -10.75
CA LEU A 22 0.69 1.21 -9.72
C LEU A 22 1.93 0.37 -10.03
N LEU A 23 1.78 -0.87 -10.49
CA LEU A 23 2.88 -1.78 -10.81
C LEU A 23 3.69 -1.31 -12.04
N ARG A 24 3.07 -0.61 -12.99
CA ARG A 24 3.75 -0.02 -14.15
C ARG A 24 4.68 1.13 -13.80
N ILE A 25 4.58 1.68 -12.59
CA ILE A 25 5.49 2.74 -12.14
C ILE A 25 6.76 2.08 -11.60
N PRO A 26 7.93 2.26 -12.24
CA PRO A 26 9.17 1.63 -11.79
C PRO A 26 9.79 2.39 -10.62
N SER A 27 9.16 2.31 -9.46
CA SER A 27 9.55 3.06 -8.24
C SER A 27 10.77 2.44 -7.55
N VAL A 28 11.87 2.27 -8.27
CA VAL A 28 13.13 1.71 -7.78
C VAL A 28 13.86 2.75 -6.92
N SER A 29 13.86 2.58 -5.60
CA SER A 29 14.42 3.57 -4.65
C SER A 29 15.96 3.62 -4.65
N THR A 30 16.60 2.51 -5.02
CA THR A 30 18.08 2.40 -5.04
C THR A 30 18.74 3.17 -6.18
N ASP A 31 18.00 3.58 -7.22
CA ASP A 31 18.54 4.27 -8.38
C ASP A 31 17.95 5.68 -8.52
N SER A 32 18.83 6.67 -8.48
CA SER A 32 18.46 8.08 -8.57
C SER A 32 17.73 8.48 -9.87
N ILE A 33 17.88 7.69 -10.95
CA ILE A 33 17.15 7.90 -12.21
C ILE A 33 15.65 7.70 -12.01
N HIS A 34 15.26 6.82 -11.09
CA HIS A 34 13.88 6.50 -10.74
C HIS A 34 13.30 7.37 -9.61
N LYS A 35 14.04 8.36 -9.10
CA LYS A 35 13.51 9.27 -8.09
C LYS A 35 12.16 9.91 -8.47
N PRO A 36 11.95 10.36 -9.73
CA PRO A 36 10.63 10.84 -10.17
C PRO A 36 9.54 9.77 -10.16
N ASP A 37 9.90 8.51 -10.44
CA ASP A 37 8.97 7.39 -10.46
C ASP A 37 8.54 7.00 -9.04
N VAL A 38 9.46 7.00 -8.07
CA VAL A 38 9.12 6.80 -6.66
C VAL A 38 8.14 7.87 -6.19
N LYS A 39 8.39 9.15 -6.51
CA LYS A 39 7.45 10.23 -6.20
C LYS A 39 6.10 10.03 -6.88
N LYS A 40 6.08 9.63 -8.15
CA LYS A 40 4.86 9.33 -8.92
C LYS A 40 4.03 8.20 -8.29
N ALA A 41 4.69 7.14 -7.79
CA ALA A 41 4.00 6.07 -7.07
C ALA A 41 3.36 6.57 -5.77
N GLY A 42 4.08 7.41 -5.01
CA GLY A 42 3.52 8.07 -3.83
C GLY A 42 2.33 8.96 -4.15
N GLU A 43 2.41 9.78 -5.19
CA GLU A 43 1.29 10.63 -5.65
C GLU A 43 0.09 9.79 -6.10
N PHE A 44 0.33 8.66 -6.77
CA PHE A 44 -0.73 7.71 -7.15
C PHE A 44 -1.47 7.20 -5.90
N LEU A 45 -0.76 6.71 -4.90
CA LEU A 45 -1.35 6.20 -3.65
C LEU A 45 -2.07 7.30 -2.87
N LYS A 46 -1.49 8.49 -2.75
CA LYS A 46 -2.15 9.65 -2.16
C LYS A 46 -3.50 9.93 -2.85
N ASN A 47 -3.53 9.92 -4.19
CA ASN A 47 -4.74 10.16 -4.95
C ASN A 47 -5.78 9.04 -4.75
N GLN A 48 -5.35 7.78 -4.68
CA GLN A 48 -6.23 6.64 -4.34
C GLN A 48 -6.87 6.85 -2.97
N LEU A 49 -6.08 7.11 -1.91
CA LEU A 49 -6.56 7.33 -0.55
C LEU A 49 -7.52 8.51 -0.46
N SER A 50 -7.24 9.60 -1.18
CA SER A 50 -8.12 10.77 -1.24
C SER A 50 -9.45 10.44 -1.95
N SER A 51 -9.42 9.69 -3.05
CA SER A 51 -10.60 9.37 -3.87
C SER A 51 -11.60 8.46 -3.17
N ILE A 52 -11.12 7.63 -2.26
CA ILE A 52 -11.97 6.74 -1.47
C ILE A 52 -12.58 7.43 -0.24
N GLY A 53 -12.13 8.64 0.08
CA GLY A 53 -12.74 9.47 1.12
C GLY A 53 -12.07 9.38 2.49
N LEU A 54 -10.78 9.07 2.55
CA LEU A 54 -10.00 9.21 3.77
C LEU A 54 -9.74 10.69 4.08
N ASP A 55 -9.58 10.98 5.36
CA ASP A 55 -9.32 12.31 5.88
C ASP A 55 -7.79 12.54 5.99
N ASN A 56 -7.38 13.80 6.04
CA ASN A 56 -6.01 14.24 6.29
C ASN A 56 -4.95 13.55 5.40
N VAL A 57 -5.32 13.24 4.14
CA VAL A 57 -4.41 12.58 3.20
C VAL A 57 -3.28 13.54 2.81
N ALA A 58 -2.07 13.20 3.18
CA ALA A 58 -0.89 14.03 2.96
C ALA A 58 0.28 13.25 2.36
N LEU A 59 1.07 13.92 1.54
CA LEU A 59 2.38 13.47 1.09
C LEU A 59 3.42 14.38 1.77
N HIS A 60 4.23 13.78 2.61
CA HIS A 60 5.27 14.46 3.37
C HIS A 60 6.62 14.29 2.67
N GLU A 61 7.19 15.38 2.22
CA GLU A 61 8.54 15.36 1.66
C GLU A 61 9.55 15.05 2.77
N THR A 62 10.54 14.21 2.47
CA THR A 62 11.65 13.86 3.36
C THR A 62 12.97 14.28 2.72
N ALA A 63 14.10 14.00 3.36
CA ALA A 63 15.40 14.15 2.73
C ALA A 63 15.64 13.19 1.56
N GLY A 64 14.85 12.11 1.48
CA GLY A 64 14.90 11.09 0.43
C GLY A 64 13.62 11.00 -0.40
N HIS A 65 12.83 9.95 -0.16
CA HIS A 65 11.55 9.73 -0.82
C HIS A 65 10.37 10.08 0.12
N PRO A 66 9.22 10.52 -0.43
CA PRO A 66 8.09 10.96 0.39
C PRO A 66 7.49 9.85 1.24
N ILE A 67 6.84 10.26 2.34
CA ILE A 67 5.98 9.40 3.15
C ILE A 67 4.52 9.87 2.97
N ILE A 68 3.60 8.93 2.80
CA ILE A 68 2.17 9.24 2.70
C ILE A 68 1.49 8.86 4.00
N THR A 69 0.62 9.74 4.49
CA THR A 69 -0.29 9.45 5.59
C THR A 69 -1.73 9.70 5.20
N ALA A 70 -2.64 8.96 5.80
CA ALA A 70 -4.07 9.17 5.68
C ALA A 70 -4.76 8.58 6.91
N GLU A 71 -5.99 9.01 7.18
CA GLU A 71 -6.75 8.44 8.29
C GLU A 71 -8.26 8.42 8.03
N LYS A 72 -8.95 7.53 8.74
CA LYS A 72 -10.40 7.55 8.93
C LYS A 72 -10.70 7.10 10.36
N CYS A 73 -10.96 8.05 11.24
CA CYS A 73 -11.15 7.82 12.67
C CYS A 73 -12.54 8.30 13.11
N PRO A 74 -13.62 7.62 12.68
CA PRO A 74 -14.99 8.05 12.98
C PRO A 74 -15.42 7.76 14.42
N HIS A 75 -14.67 6.96 15.18
CA HIS A 75 -15.10 6.44 16.47
C HIS A 75 -14.14 6.81 17.59
N GLU A 76 -14.61 7.50 18.62
CA GLU A 76 -13.79 7.86 19.77
C GLU A 76 -13.35 6.66 20.65
N ASN A 77 -14.14 5.58 20.65
CA ASN A 77 -13.97 4.45 21.57
C ASN A 77 -13.61 3.13 20.86
N GLN A 78 -13.28 3.17 19.59
CA GLN A 78 -12.84 1.98 18.84
C GLN A 78 -11.30 1.99 18.70
N PRO A 79 -10.67 0.81 18.65
CA PRO A 79 -9.24 0.75 18.46
C PRO A 79 -8.84 1.36 17.10
N THR A 80 -7.64 1.93 17.08
CA THR A 80 -7.03 2.51 15.91
C THR A 80 -5.96 1.57 15.36
N VAL A 81 -6.10 1.16 14.11
CA VAL A 81 -5.13 0.33 13.38
C VAL A 81 -4.31 1.22 12.45
N LEU A 82 -3.00 1.24 12.61
CA LEU A 82 -2.07 1.87 11.70
C LEU A 82 -1.61 0.82 10.67
N ILE A 83 -1.95 1.03 9.41
CA ILE A 83 -1.55 0.18 8.30
C ILE A 83 -0.24 0.72 7.74
N TYR A 84 0.82 -0.08 7.83
CA TYR A 84 2.12 0.20 7.24
C TYR A 84 2.30 -0.58 5.94
N GLY A 85 2.96 0.03 4.98
CA GLY A 85 3.44 -0.59 3.76
C GLY A 85 4.45 0.30 3.04
N HIS A 86 5.07 -0.24 1.98
CA HIS A 86 5.98 0.54 1.14
C HIS A 86 5.59 0.47 -0.33
N TYR A 87 6.02 1.47 -1.09
CA TYR A 87 5.69 1.58 -2.51
C TYR A 87 6.91 1.67 -3.43
N ASP A 88 8.10 1.68 -2.84
CA ASP A 88 9.32 1.44 -3.59
C ASP A 88 9.55 -0.04 -3.84
N VAL A 89 10.46 -0.36 -4.71
CA VAL A 89 10.76 -1.72 -5.13
C VAL A 89 12.24 -1.90 -5.41
N GLN A 90 12.72 -3.15 -5.27
CA GLN A 90 14.07 -3.53 -5.70
C GLN A 90 14.23 -3.41 -7.23
N PRO A 91 15.46 -3.19 -7.73
CA PRO A 91 15.77 -3.31 -9.14
C PRO A 91 15.34 -4.67 -9.71
N PRO A 92 14.90 -4.73 -10.97
CA PRO A 92 14.52 -6.00 -11.58
C PRO A 92 15.72 -6.83 -12.08
N ASP A 93 16.94 -6.37 -11.84
CA ASP A 93 18.16 -6.98 -12.36
C ASP A 93 18.39 -8.44 -11.91
N PRO A 94 18.85 -9.32 -12.79
CA PRO A 94 19.06 -9.08 -14.22
C PRO A 94 17.75 -9.25 -15.02
N GLU A 95 17.35 -8.22 -15.76
CA GLU A 95 16.07 -8.20 -16.51
C GLU A 95 15.93 -9.35 -17.52
N ASN A 96 17.04 -9.82 -18.08
CA ASN A 96 17.03 -10.92 -19.05
C ASN A 96 16.64 -12.29 -18.47
N LEU A 97 16.47 -12.40 -17.15
CA LEU A 97 15.97 -13.62 -16.49
C LEU A 97 14.46 -13.57 -16.23
N TRP A 98 13.79 -12.45 -16.53
CA TRP A 98 12.36 -12.38 -16.40
C TRP A 98 11.65 -13.00 -17.60
N ASP A 99 10.64 -13.85 -17.35
CA ASP A 99 9.78 -14.41 -18.41
C ASP A 99 8.86 -13.34 -19.02
N THR A 100 8.53 -12.30 -18.27
CA THR A 100 7.68 -11.16 -18.67
C THR A 100 8.35 -9.85 -18.25
N PRO A 101 8.09 -8.72 -18.94
CA PRO A 101 8.69 -7.45 -18.55
C PRO A 101 8.34 -7.10 -17.09
N PRO A 102 9.32 -6.72 -16.24
CA PRO A 102 9.11 -6.57 -14.79
C PRO A 102 8.11 -5.48 -14.41
N PHE A 103 7.94 -4.45 -15.22
CA PHE A 103 7.00 -3.34 -14.99
C PHE A 103 5.80 -3.36 -15.95
N GLU A 104 5.53 -4.51 -16.58
CA GLU A 104 4.29 -4.74 -17.36
C GLU A 104 3.55 -5.94 -16.74
N PRO A 105 2.58 -5.69 -15.85
CA PRO A 105 1.88 -6.75 -15.13
C PRO A 105 1.25 -7.77 -16.05
N THR A 106 1.61 -9.03 -15.87
CA THR A 106 1.14 -10.13 -16.70
C THR A 106 0.40 -11.16 -15.85
N ILE A 107 -0.80 -11.56 -16.30
CA ILE A 107 -1.56 -12.63 -15.65
C ILE A 107 -1.19 -13.97 -16.34
N LYS A 108 -0.71 -14.91 -15.54
CA LYS A 108 -0.44 -16.28 -15.97
C LYS A 108 -0.82 -17.24 -14.83
N ASP A 109 -1.55 -18.30 -15.15
CA ASP A 109 -1.97 -19.32 -14.18
C ASP A 109 -2.67 -18.73 -12.94
N ASN A 110 -3.54 -17.74 -13.15
CA ASN A 110 -4.26 -17.01 -12.11
C ASN A 110 -3.36 -16.30 -11.08
N ARG A 111 -2.17 -15.85 -11.52
CA ARG A 111 -1.20 -15.07 -10.74
C ARG A 111 -0.78 -13.84 -11.51
N VAL A 112 -0.48 -12.77 -10.81
CA VAL A 112 0.10 -11.55 -11.37
C VAL A 112 1.62 -11.62 -11.25
N TYR A 113 2.31 -11.45 -12.35
CA TYR A 113 3.77 -11.39 -12.43
C TYR A 113 4.19 -9.96 -12.77
N ALA A 114 4.85 -9.30 -11.84
CA ALA A 114 5.49 -8.00 -12.00
C ALA A 114 6.40 -7.72 -10.81
N ARG A 115 7.35 -6.80 -10.93
CA ARG A 115 8.11 -6.28 -9.79
C ARG A 115 7.16 -5.51 -8.87
N GLY A 116 7.18 -5.79 -7.56
CA GLY A 116 6.28 -5.17 -6.58
C GLY A 116 4.90 -5.83 -6.46
N SER A 117 4.58 -6.87 -7.27
CA SER A 117 3.27 -7.52 -7.20
C SER A 117 3.00 -8.25 -5.89
N SER A 118 4.05 -8.64 -5.16
CA SER A 118 4.00 -9.26 -3.85
C SER A 118 4.69 -8.41 -2.78
N ASP A 119 5.75 -7.72 -3.12
CA ASP A 119 6.62 -6.98 -2.24
C ASP A 119 6.73 -5.52 -2.74
N ASP A 120 6.06 -4.57 -2.12
CA ASP A 120 4.88 -4.67 -1.22
C ASP A 120 3.64 -3.99 -1.83
N LYS A 121 3.77 -3.42 -3.07
CA LYS A 121 2.66 -2.71 -3.74
C LYS A 121 1.37 -3.54 -3.77
N GLY A 122 1.48 -4.85 -4.10
CA GLY A 122 0.32 -5.73 -4.17
C GLY A 122 -0.33 -5.93 -2.81
N GLN A 123 0.44 -6.16 -1.77
CA GLN A 123 -0.05 -6.42 -0.42
C GLN A 123 -0.64 -5.14 0.19
N SER A 124 0.09 -4.02 0.18
CA SER A 124 -0.40 -2.76 0.75
C SER A 124 -1.60 -2.21 -0.03
N PHE A 125 -1.69 -2.43 -1.35
CA PHE A 125 -2.85 -2.02 -2.13
C PHE A 125 -4.13 -2.80 -1.79
N THR A 126 -4.03 -4.04 -1.30
CA THR A 126 -5.20 -4.80 -0.82
C THR A 126 -5.86 -4.11 0.37
N HIS A 127 -5.08 -3.51 1.27
CA HIS A 127 -5.62 -2.74 2.39
C HIS A 127 -6.36 -1.48 1.91
N VAL A 128 -5.78 -0.76 0.93
CA VAL A 128 -6.45 0.40 0.32
C VAL A 128 -7.82 0.01 -0.25
N LYS A 129 -7.91 -1.13 -0.95
CA LYS A 129 -9.15 -1.60 -1.56
C LYS A 129 -10.14 -2.19 -0.54
N ALA A 130 -9.65 -2.79 0.52
CA ALA A 130 -10.50 -3.21 1.63
C ALA A 130 -11.19 -2.00 2.29
N ILE A 131 -10.44 -0.93 2.60
CA ILE A 131 -11.01 0.28 3.15
C ILE A 131 -11.95 0.97 2.16
N GLU A 132 -11.59 1.01 0.85
CA GLU A 132 -12.49 1.51 -0.19
C GLU A 132 -13.86 0.81 -0.15
N ALA A 133 -13.87 -0.51 -0.03
CA ALA A 133 -15.10 -1.29 -0.01
C ALA A 133 -16.00 -0.92 1.19
N TYR A 134 -15.43 -0.65 2.35
CA TYR A 134 -16.19 -0.10 3.48
C TYR A 134 -16.70 1.30 3.19
N MET A 135 -15.85 2.18 2.69
CA MET A 135 -16.19 3.59 2.43
C MET A 135 -17.25 3.78 1.33
N LYS A 136 -17.38 2.81 0.42
CA LYS A 136 -18.34 2.86 -0.72
C LYS A 136 -19.62 2.04 -0.48
N THR A 137 -19.76 1.44 0.69
CA THR A 137 -20.96 0.72 1.11
C THR A 137 -21.56 1.37 2.36
N ASP A 138 -22.79 1.00 2.72
CA ASP A 138 -23.43 1.46 3.95
C ASP A 138 -22.91 0.71 5.21
N THR A 139 -21.76 0.01 5.08
CA THR A 139 -21.16 -0.74 6.17
C THR A 139 -20.17 0.13 6.91
N GLU A 140 -20.39 0.35 8.18
CA GLU A 140 -19.50 1.13 9.03
C GLU A 140 -18.14 0.45 9.21
N LEU A 141 -17.06 1.23 9.20
CA LEU A 141 -15.73 0.71 9.56
C LEU A 141 -15.75 0.23 11.01
N PRO A 142 -15.33 -1.03 11.28
CA PRO A 142 -15.39 -1.58 12.64
C PRO A 142 -14.30 -1.04 13.57
N VAL A 143 -13.32 -0.32 13.02
CA VAL A 143 -12.17 0.26 13.73
C VAL A 143 -11.79 1.59 13.08
N ASN A 144 -11.05 2.41 13.81
CA ASN A 144 -10.35 3.53 13.20
C ASN A 144 -9.15 3.03 12.40
N VAL A 145 -8.88 3.67 11.27
CA VAL A 145 -7.74 3.30 10.43
C VAL A 145 -6.85 4.50 10.15
N LYS A 146 -5.55 4.25 10.16
CA LYS A 146 -4.52 5.17 9.70
C LYS A 146 -3.62 4.45 8.71
N PHE A 147 -3.02 5.20 7.81
CA PHE A 147 -2.02 4.70 6.87
C PHE A 147 -0.70 5.45 7.07
N ILE A 148 0.39 4.72 6.97
CA ILE A 148 1.73 5.24 6.73
C ILE A 148 2.36 4.39 5.62
N LEU A 149 2.65 5.02 4.47
CA LEU A 149 3.24 4.35 3.32
C LEU A 149 4.55 5.07 2.96
N GLU A 150 5.66 4.32 2.91
CA GLU A 150 6.98 4.88 2.63
C GLU A 150 7.52 4.47 1.25
N GLY A 151 8.52 5.20 0.79
CA GLY A 151 9.20 4.95 -0.49
C GLY A 151 10.69 4.62 -0.35
N GLU A 152 11.12 4.11 0.80
CA GLU A 152 12.53 3.85 1.12
C GLU A 152 12.78 2.53 1.85
N GLU A 153 11.81 1.62 1.91
CA GLU A 153 11.96 0.35 2.62
C GLU A 153 13.13 -0.46 2.06
N GLU A 154 13.23 -0.54 0.76
CA GLU A 154 14.22 -1.31 0.02
C GLU A 154 15.66 -0.75 0.09
N ILE A 155 15.81 0.40 0.76
CA ILE A 155 17.11 1.02 1.07
C ILE A 155 17.31 1.21 2.59
N GLY A 156 16.46 0.55 3.42
CA GLY A 156 16.56 0.53 4.87
C GLY A 156 15.89 1.69 5.60
N SER A 157 14.89 2.31 4.99
CA SER A 157 13.99 3.31 5.62
C SER A 157 14.69 4.45 6.36
N PRO A 158 15.69 5.13 5.77
CA PRO A 158 16.52 6.11 6.49
C PRO A 158 15.72 7.29 7.04
N ASN A 159 14.58 7.64 6.43
CA ASN A 159 13.76 8.76 6.86
C ASN A 159 12.51 8.36 7.64
N LEU A 160 12.18 7.07 7.76
CA LEU A 160 10.98 6.60 8.46
C LEU A 160 11.06 6.88 9.98
N ILE A 161 12.14 6.49 10.64
CA ILE A 161 12.29 6.68 12.09
C ILE A 161 12.31 8.17 12.48
N PRO A 162 13.05 9.05 11.80
CA PRO A 162 12.92 10.50 12.00
C PRO A 162 11.49 10.99 11.87
N PHE A 163 10.79 10.60 10.79
CA PHE A 163 9.41 11.00 10.55
C PHE A 163 8.46 10.54 11.67
N ILE A 164 8.54 9.28 12.10
CA ILE A 164 7.74 8.76 13.22
C ILE A 164 7.97 9.57 14.50
N ASN A 165 9.24 9.86 14.81
CA ASN A 165 9.57 10.61 16.02
C ASN A 165 9.02 12.03 16.04
N GLU A 166 8.94 12.69 14.90
CA GLU A 166 8.39 14.02 14.73
C GLU A 166 6.85 14.04 14.67
N ASN A 167 6.21 12.90 14.33
CA ASN A 167 4.78 12.79 14.05
C ASN A 167 4.06 11.77 14.96
N LYS A 168 4.49 11.61 16.21
CA LYS A 168 3.95 10.60 17.14
C LYS A 168 2.44 10.73 17.39
N GLU A 169 1.92 11.95 17.47
CA GLU A 169 0.48 12.18 17.65
C GLU A 169 -0.31 11.78 16.41
N LEU A 170 0.17 12.17 15.21
CA LEU A 170 -0.43 11.81 13.95
C LEU A 170 -0.51 10.29 13.78
N LEU A 171 0.53 9.56 14.18
CA LEU A 171 0.66 8.12 14.02
C LEU A 171 0.21 7.31 15.24
N SER A 172 -0.33 7.98 16.29
CA SER A 172 -0.83 7.28 17.48
C SER A 172 -1.87 6.23 17.11
N CYS A 173 -1.69 5.01 17.59
CA CYS A 173 -2.53 3.84 17.29
C CYS A 173 -2.46 2.80 18.42
N ASP A 174 -3.40 1.87 18.42
CA ASP A 174 -3.43 0.74 19.35
C ASP A 174 -2.68 -0.48 18.80
N MET A 175 -2.64 -0.63 17.49
CA MET A 175 -1.91 -1.71 16.82
C MET A 175 -1.39 -1.28 15.44
N VAL A 176 -0.32 -1.91 15.00
CA VAL A 176 0.24 -1.75 13.66
C VAL A 176 -0.05 -3.02 12.85
N LEU A 177 -0.56 -2.85 11.64
CA LEU A 177 -0.75 -3.93 10.67
C LEU A 177 0.30 -3.82 9.58
N ILE A 178 1.10 -4.86 9.42
CA ILE A 178 2.13 -4.99 8.38
C ILE A 178 1.85 -6.28 7.62
N SER A 179 1.69 -6.19 6.30
CA SER A 179 1.43 -7.36 5.44
C SER A 179 2.62 -7.78 4.58
N ASP A 180 3.73 -7.06 4.68
CA ASP A 180 4.97 -7.37 3.97
C ASP A 180 5.64 -8.63 4.56
N THR A 181 4.96 -9.76 4.39
CA THR A 181 5.36 -11.07 4.90
C THR A 181 4.93 -12.19 3.97
N ALA A 182 5.62 -13.34 4.06
CA ALA A 182 5.21 -14.53 3.33
C ALA A 182 4.00 -15.21 4.00
N MET A 183 3.13 -15.81 3.18
CA MET A 183 2.12 -16.74 3.69
C MET A 183 2.78 -17.97 4.31
N PHE A 184 2.20 -18.53 5.36
CA PHE A 184 2.68 -19.78 5.98
C PHE A 184 2.75 -20.95 4.98
N GLY A 185 1.84 -20.98 4.02
CA GLY A 185 1.82 -21.96 2.94
C GLY A 185 0.79 -21.59 1.87
N LYS A 186 0.77 -22.34 0.78
CA LYS A 186 -0.19 -22.11 -0.30
C LYS A 186 -1.63 -22.18 0.26
N ASN A 187 -2.39 -21.11 0.12
CA ASN A 187 -3.74 -20.95 0.65
C ASN A 187 -3.82 -21.06 2.19
N GLN A 188 -2.74 -20.78 2.89
CA GLN A 188 -2.67 -20.76 4.35
C GLN A 188 -2.17 -19.40 4.83
N PRO A 189 -3.06 -18.39 4.90
CA PRO A 189 -2.70 -17.10 5.48
C PRO A 189 -2.37 -17.29 6.96
N SER A 190 -1.48 -16.43 7.47
CA SER A 190 -1.09 -16.43 8.88
C SER A 190 -1.09 -15.02 9.42
N ILE A 191 -1.38 -14.91 10.70
CA ILE A 191 -1.20 -13.68 11.47
C ILE A 191 -0.11 -13.97 12.50
N THR A 192 0.99 -13.22 12.42
CA THR A 192 2.03 -13.23 13.45
C THR A 192 1.83 -12.01 14.32
N TYR A 193 1.91 -12.16 15.64
CA TYR A 193 1.80 -11.06 16.58
C TYR A 193 2.93 -11.12 17.61
N GLY A 194 3.39 -9.96 18.04
CA GLY A 194 4.46 -9.77 19.02
C GLY A 194 4.00 -8.98 20.23
#